data_e0f7a6486969ede8d83ab1a37b6aab84
#
_entry.id   e0f7a6486969ede8d83ab1a37b6aab84
#
_cell.length_a   1.000
_cell.length_b   1.000
_cell.length_c   1.000
_cell.angle_alpha   90.00
_cell.angle_beta   90.00
_cell.angle_gamma   90.00
#
_symmetry.space_group_name_H-M   'P 1'
#
loop_
_entity.id
_entity.type
_entity.pdbx_description
1 polymer ?
#
loop_
_entity_poly.entity_id
_entity_poly.type
_entity_poly.pdbx_seq_one_letter_code
_entity_poly.pdbx_strand_id
1 'polypeptide(L)'
;MLTWTLFGLSSGDPGLMKEITAEIRTVMGNKSRPDYDDLVQMKKTRCALIEALRLYPEPPVLIRRARMEDTLPVGGSGISGGIKVLRGTDIFISTWNLHRAPEYWENPEKYDPTRWERPFKNPGIKGWEGYDPNKMSEFNLYPNEITSDYAFLPFGAGKRKCIGDQFAMLEATVTLVCT
;
A
#
# COMPACT_ATOMS: atom_id res chain seq x y z
N MET A 1 -3.43 2.30 -11.54
CA MET A 1 -3.21 3.16 -10.34
C MET A 1 -3.74 4.58 -10.53
N LEU A 2 -3.24 5.42 -11.45
CA LEU A 2 -3.62 6.84 -11.64
C LEU A 2 -5.12 7.08 -11.81
N THR A 3 -5.79 6.33 -12.70
CA THR A 3 -7.24 6.43 -12.93
C THR A 3 -8.03 6.27 -11.63
N TRP A 4 -7.69 5.31 -10.80
CA TRP A 4 -8.34 5.08 -9.51
C TRP A 4 -8.01 6.15 -8.47
N THR A 5 -6.81 6.72 -8.52
CA THR A 5 -6.45 7.86 -7.68
C THR A 5 -7.31 9.08 -8.01
N LEU A 6 -7.39 9.43 -9.30
CA LEU A 6 -8.22 10.55 -9.77
C LEU A 6 -9.70 10.32 -9.47
N PHE A 7 -10.19 9.09 -9.65
CA PHE A 7 -11.56 8.73 -9.27
C PHE A 7 -11.79 8.89 -7.76
N GLY A 8 -10.89 8.36 -6.93
CA GLY A 8 -10.99 8.49 -5.47
C GLY A 8 -10.95 9.95 -4.99
N LEU A 9 -10.11 10.77 -5.59
CA LEU A 9 -10.02 12.20 -5.28
C LEU A 9 -11.26 12.98 -5.74
N SER A 10 -11.85 12.63 -6.89
CA SER A 10 -13.02 13.31 -7.43
C SER A 10 -14.33 12.91 -6.73
N SER A 11 -14.41 11.66 -6.26
CA SER A 11 -15.61 11.09 -5.62
C SER A 11 -15.57 11.18 -4.09
N GLY A 12 -14.41 11.50 -3.52
CA GLY A 12 -14.18 11.58 -2.08
C GLY A 12 -14.46 12.96 -1.47
N ASP A 13 -13.73 13.26 -0.40
CA ASP A 13 -13.81 14.55 0.28
C ASP A 13 -13.26 15.68 -0.61
N PRO A 14 -14.07 16.72 -0.94
CA PRO A 14 -13.59 17.88 -1.70
C PRO A 14 -12.44 18.66 -1.02
N GLY A 15 -12.30 18.54 0.30
CA GLY A 15 -11.21 19.13 1.07
C GLY A 15 -9.87 18.52 0.70
N LEU A 16 -9.83 17.21 0.49
CA LEU A 16 -8.62 16.48 0.17
C LEU A 16 -7.96 16.94 -1.15
N MET A 17 -8.76 17.14 -2.18
CA MET A 17 -8.27 17.67 -3.46
C MET A 17 -7.63 19.06 -3.29
N LYS A 18 -8.25 19.92 -2.49
CA LYS A 18 -7.71 21.26 -2.19
C LYS A 18 -6.39 21.18 -1.44
N GLU A 19 -6.28 20.28 -0.46
CA GLU A 19 -5.06 20.09 0.31
C GLU A 19 -3.90 19.57 -0.56
N ILE A 20 -4.15 18.58 -1.42
CA ILE A 20 -3.15 18.04 -2.36
C ILE A 20 -2.73 19.12 -3.35
N THR A 21 -3.66 19.87 -3.91
CA THR A 21 -3.35 20.98 -4.82
C THR A 21 -2.50 22.05 -4.13
N ALA A 22 -2.80 22.36 -2.87
CA ALA A 22 -2.01 23.31 -2.09
C ALA A 22 -0.60 22.80 -1.80
N GLU A 23 -0.44 21.51 -1.46
CA GLU A 23 0.85 20.86 -1.29
C GLU A 23 1.70 20.98 -2.57
N ILE A 24 1.13 20.57 -3.71
CA ILE A 24 1.80 20.63 -5.01
C ILE A 24 2.25 22.06 -5.33
N ARG A 25 1.38 23.04 -5.19
CA ARG A 25 1.71 24.45 -5.46
C ARG A 25 2.81 24.97 -4.55
N THR A 26 2.78 24.58 -3.27
CA THR A 26 3.79 25.00 -2.29
C THR A 26 5.15 24.41 -2.61
N VAL A 27 5.22 23.13 -2.93
CA VAL A 27 6.47 22.41 -3.22
C VAL A 27 7.02 22.86 -4.59
N MET A 28 6.17 22.95 -5.60
CA MET A 28 6.57 23.33 -6.95
C MET A 28 7.01 24.80 -7.07
N GLY A 29 6.37 25.69 -6.32
CA GLY A 29 6.65 27.13 -6.44
C GLY A 29 6.56 27.58 -7.91
N ASN A 30 7.68 28.06 -8.46
CA ASN A 30 7.79 28.50 -9.85
C ASN A 30 8.44 27.44 -10.78
N LYS A 31 8.66 26.22 -10.30
CA LYS A 31 9.25 25.14 -11.09
C LYS A 31 8.25 24.62 -12.14
N SER A 32 8.73 24.35 -13.34
CA SER A 32 7.92 23.73 -14.41
C SER A 32 7.90 22.20 -14.34
N ARG A 33 8.84 21.60 -13.61
CA ARG A 33 8.95 20.15 -13.40
C ARG A 33 9.48 19.87 -12.00
N PRO A 34 8.94 18.84 -11.32
CA PRO A 34 9.46 18.41 -10.03
C PRO A 34 10.82 17.72 -10.20
N ASP A 35 11.69 17.88 -9.23
CA ASP A 35 12.86 17.03 -9.02
C ASP A 35 12.55 15.95 -7.96
N TYR A 36 13.53 15.09 -7.67
CA TYR A 36 13.35 14.00 -6.71
C TYR A 36 13.00 14.49 -5.29
N ASP A 37 13.66 15.56 -4.85
CA ASP A 37 13.44 16.11 -3.51
C ASP A 37 12.04 16.73 -3.38
N ASP A 38 11.52 17.32 -4.44
CA ASP A 38 10.13 17.79 -4.51
C ASP A 38 9.16 16.62 -4.32
N LEU A 39 9.38 15.50 -5.04
CA LEU A 39 8.51 14.32 -4.96
C LEU A 39 8.52 13.69 -3.56
N VAL A 40 9.66 13.71 -2.87
CA VAL A 40 9.78 13.24 -1.49
C VAL A 40 8.98 14.12 -0.52
N GLN A 41 8.90 15.43 -0.77
CA GLN A 41 8.13 16.36 0.06
C GLN A 41 6.61 16.26 -0.14
N MET A 42 6.14 15.79 -1.29
CA MET A 42 4.71 15.66 -1.63
C MET A 42 4.05 14.47 -0.93
N LYS A 43 3.95 14.53 0.40
CA LYS A 43 3.46 13.42 1.23
C LYS A 43 1.98 13.12 1.02
N LYS A 44 1.12 14.15 0.98
CA LYS A 44 -0.34 13.97 0.78
C LYS A 44 -0.65 13.40 -0.60
N THR A 45 0.06 13.88 -1.61
CA THR A 45 -0.02 13.36 -2.99
C THR A 45 0.30 11.87 -3.04
N ARG A 46 1.39 11.44 -2.37
CA ARG A 46 1.74 10.03 -2.27
C ARG A 46 0.73 9.21 -1.45
N CYS A 47 0.22 9.76 -0.35
CA CYS A 47 -0.83 9.09 0.43
C CYS A 47 -2.08 8.80 -0.41
N ALA A 48 -2.46 9.70 -1.32
CA ALA A 48 -3.55 9.48 -2.26
C ALA A 48 -3.26 8.30 -3.22
N LEU A 49 -2.06 8.21 -3.75
CA LEU A 49 -1.62 7.08 -4.60
C LEU A 49 -1.60 5.75 -3.84
N ILE A 50 -1.07 5.77 -2.61
CA ILE A 50 -1.00 4.58 -1.74
C ILE A 50 -2.41 4.07 -1.40
N GLU A 51 -3.35 4.96 -1.12
CA GLU A 51 -4.73 4.59 -0.82
C GLU A 51 -5.44 4.00 -2.05
N ALA A 52 -5.18 4.52 -3.24
CA ALA A 52 -5.66 3.92 -4.47
C ALA A 52 -5.09 2.50 -4.68
N LEU A 53 -3.81 2.28 -4.40
CA LEU A 53 -3.19 0.96 -4.44
C LEU A 53 -3.78 0.00 -3.40
N ARG A 54 -4.21 0.49 -2.24
CA ARG A 54 -4.89 -0.32 -1.25
C ARG A 54 -6.25 -0.79 -1.75
N LEU A 55 -7.07 0.15 -2.22
CA LEU A 55 -8.42 -0.16 -2.68
C LEU A 55 -8.44 -0.91 -4.02
N TYR A 56 -7.49 -0.61 -4.90
CA TYR A 56 -7.46 -1.15 -6.26
C TYR A 56 -6.08 -1.77 -6.56
N PRO A 57 -5.69 -2.85 -5.83
CA PRO A 57 -4.40 -3.51 -6.05
C PRO A 57 -4.35 -4.17 -7.43
N GLU A 58 -3.23 -4.02 -8.10
CA GLU A 58 -2.95 -4.65 -9.40
C GLU A 58 -1.65 -5.47 -9.31
N PRO A 59 -1.73 -6.80 -9.32
CA PRO A 59 -2.92 -7.66 -9.47
C PRO A 59 -3.70 -7.86 -8.16
N PRO A 60 -5.03 -8.11 -8.24
CA PRO A 60 -5.87 -8.32 -7.05
C PRO A 60 -5.61 -9.66 -6.36
N VAL A 61 -4.92 -10.57 -7.05
CA VAL A 61 -4.53 -11.89 -6.54
C VAL A 61 -3.10 -12.20 -6.96
N LEU A 62 -2.26 -12.55 -6.00
CA LEU A 62 -0.91 -13.07 -6.25
C LEU A 62 -0.96 -14.59 -6.28
N ILE A 63 -0.42 -15.20 -7.33
CA ILE A 63 -0.41 -16.66 -7.50
C ILE A 63 1.00 -17.19 -7.28
N ARG A 64 1.12 -18.25 -6.48
CA ARG A 64 2.36 -18.97 -6.23
C ARG A 64 2.12 -20.46 -6.39
N ARG A 65 3.15 -21.19 -6.79
CA ARG A 65 3.13 -22.67 -6.85
C ARG A 65 4.22 -23.22 -5.98
N ALA A 66 3.88 -24.15 -5.09
CA ALA A 66 4.81 -24.86 -4.25
C ALA A 66 5.74 -25.75 -5.10
N ARG A 67 7.04 -25.51 -5.05
CA ARG A 67 8.05 -26.30 -5.79
C ARG A 67 8.48 -27.56 -5.06
N MET A 68 8.29 -27.59 -3.77
CA MET A 68 8.54 -28.71 -2.86
C MET A 68 7.44 -28.75 -1.81
N GLU A 69 7.38 -29.83 -1.05
CA GLU A 69 6.56 -29.92 0.15
C GLU A 69 7.05 -28.91 1.19
N ASP A 70 6.12 -28.22 1.85
CA ASP A 70 6.42 -27.24 2.88
C ASP A 70 5.25 -27.18 3.89
N THR A 71 5.47 -26.51 5.02
CA THR A 71 4.42 -26.27 6.01
C THR A 71 4.31 -24.78 6.27
N LEU A 72 3.16 -24.21 5.93
CA LEU A 72 2.88 -22.79 6.21
C LEU A 72 2.55 -22.64 7.70
N PRO A 73 3.25 -21.75 8.41
CA PRO A 73 2.92 -21.45 9.79
C PRO A 73 1.55 -20.72 9.82
N VAL A 74 0.63 -21.23 10.63
CA VAL A 74 -0.67 -20.58 10.86
C VAL A 74 -0.67 -19.95 12.25
N GLY A 75 -0.18 -18.72 12.32
CA GLY A 75 -0.25 -17.93 13.55
C GLY A 75 -1.70 -17.57 13.89
N GLY A 76 -2.10 -17.81 15.14
CA GLY A 76 -3.40 -17.36 15.64
C GLY A 76 -4.66 -18.14 15.22
N SER A 77 -4.55 -19.08 14.29
CA SER A 77 -5.71 -19.84 13.78
C SER A 77 -6.17 -21.01 14.65
N GLY A 78 -5.47 -21.32 15.73
CA GLY A 78 -5.73 -22.51 16.56
C GLY A 78 -5.35 -23.84 15.89
N ILE A 79 -4.82 -23.84 14.68
CA ILE A 79 -4.35 -25.04 13.99
C ILE A 79 -2.95 -25.38 14.50
N SER A 80 -2.84 -26.46 15.25
CA SER A 80 -1.55 -26.98 15.70
C SER A 80 -0.76 -27.57 14.52
N GLY A 81 0.51 -27.21 14.39
CA GLY A 81 1.41 -27.81 13.39
C GLY A 81 1.46 -27.16 12.01
N GLY A 82 0.66 -26.12 11.76
CA GLY A 82 0.65 -25.44 10.46
C GLY A 82 -0.16 -26.15 9.36
N ILE A 83 -0.18 -25.57 8.15
CA ILE A 83 -0.86 -26.13 6.97
C ILE A 83 0.19 -26.77 6.06
N LYS A 84 0.08 -28.09 5.88
CA LYS A 84 0.93 -28.83 4.95
C LYS A 84 0.59 -28.48 3.49
N VAL A 85 1.58 -28.05 2.74
CA VAL A 85 1.45 -27.70 1.33
C VAL A 85 2.28 -28.68 0.52
N LEU A 86 1.64 -29.46 -0.35
CA LEU A 86 2.31 -30.42 -1.20
C LEU A 86 2.97 -29.75 -2.41
N ARG A 87 3.99 -30.41 -2.97
CA ARG A 87 4.58 -29.98 -4.24
C ARG A 87 3.51 -29.88 -5.33
N GLY A 88 3.50 -28.77 -6.07
CA GLY A 88 2.54 -28.51 -7.14
C GLY A 88 1.26 -27.81 -6.69
N THR A 89 1.04 -27.62 -5.39
CA THR A 89 -0.10 -26.86 -4.87
C THR A 89 -0.02 -25.41 -5.32
N ASP A 90 -1.12 -24.90 -5.87
CA ASP A 90 -1.27 -23.47 -6.16
C ASP A 90 -1.77 -22.72 -4.94
N ILE A 91 -1.11 -21.62 -4.62
CA ILE A 91 -1.40 -20.75 -3.48
C ILE A 91 -1.87 -19.41 -4.03
N PHE A 92 -3.06 -18.99 -3.65
CA PHE A 92 -3.66 -17.72 -4.04
C PHE A 92 -3.65 -16.78 -2.83
N ILE A 93 -2.99 -15.62 -2.97
CA ILE A 93 -2.96 -14.56 -1.97
C ILE A 93 -3.84 -13.43 -2.50
N SER A 94 -5.04 -13.28 -1.95
CA SER A 94 -5.97 -12.22 -2.35
C SER A 94 -5.57 -10.91 -1.71
N THR A 95 -4.80 -10.10 -2.43
CA THR A 95 -4.45 -8.72 -2.03
C THR A 95 -5.69 -7.84 -1.95
N TRP A 96 -6.68 -8.08 -2.81
CA TRP A 96 -7.97 -7.39 -2.76
C TRP A 96 -8.68 -7.56 -1.41
N ASN A 97 -8.80 -8.80 -0.93
CA ASN A 97 -9.44 -9.07 0.36
C ASN A 97 -8.58 -8.61 1.54
N LEU A 98 -7.26 -8.84 1.46
CA LEU A 98 -6.33 -8.44 2.51
C LEU A 98 -6.37 -6.91 2.74
N HIS A 99 -6.37 -6.13 1.67
CA HIS A 99 -6.40 -4.68 1.74
C HIS A 99 -7.77 -4.11 2.14
N ARG A 100 -8.80 -4.96 2.26
CA ARG A 100 -10.16 -4.61 2.71
C ARG A 100 -10.59 -5.34 3.96
N ALA A 101 -9.72 -6.14 4.55
CA ALA A 101 -10.05 -6.89 5.75
C ALA A 101 -10.27 -5.93 6.94
N PRO A 102 -11.46 -5.90 7.55
CA PRO A 102 -11.78 -4.96 8.63
C PRO A 102 -10.94 -5.18 9.89
N GLU A 103 -10.33 -6.35 10.01
CA GLU A 103 -9.37 -6.65 11.07
C GLU A 103 -8.13 -5.78 11.01
N TYR A 104 -7.69 -5.42 9.78
CA TYR A 104 -6.50 -4.60 9.54
C TYR A 104 -6.83 -3.14 9.22
N TRP A 105 -8.01 -2.87 8.64
CA TRP A 105 -8.32 -1.56 8.06
C TRP A 105 -9.62 -1.01 8.63
N GLU A 106 -9.54 0.11 9.33
CA GLU A 106 -10.73 0.86 9.74
C GLU A 106 -11.43 1.45 8.51
N ASN A 107 -12.78 1.30 8.44
CA ASN A 107 -13.57 1.74 7.27
C ASN A 107 -12.95 1.30 5.94
N PRO A 108 -12.77 -0.02 5.71
CA PRO A 108 -11.91 -0.56 4.66
C PRO A 108 -12.33 -0.16 3.24
N GLU A 109 -13.60 0.11 2.99
CA GLU A 109 -14.12 0.51 1.67
C GLU A 109 -14.01 2.03 1.42
N LYS A 110 -13.72 2.83 2.44
CA LYS A 110 -13.58 4.27 2.30
C LYS A 110 -12.21 4.62 1.72
N TYR A 111 -12.22 5.47 0.68
CA TYR A 111 -11.00 6.12 0.19
C TYR A 111 -10.59 7.21 1.17
N ASP A 112 -9.58 6.95 1.97
CA ASP A 112 -9.09 7.82 3.04
C ASP A 112 -7.56 7.86 3.07
N PRO A 113 -6.92 8.70 2.27
CA PRO A 113 -5.46 8.86 2.25
C PRO A 113 -4.85 9.26 3.59
N THR A 114 -5.63 9.92 4.48
CA THR A 114 -5.10 10.40 5.76
C THR A 114 -4.72 9.26 6.71
N ARG A 115 -5.21 8.04 6.44
CA ARG A 115 -4.80 6.85 7.21
C ARG A 115 -3.30 6.60 7.18
N TRP A 116 -2.62 7.01 6.12
CA TRP A 116 -1.19 6.82 5.93
C TRP A 116 -0.32 7.85 6.66
N GLU A 117 -0.93 8.86 7.27
CA GLU A 117 -0.24 9.90 8.04
C GLU A 117 -0.04 9.53 9.52
N ARG A 118 -0.70 8.47 9.99
CA ARG A 118 -0.71 8.07 11.41
C ARG A 118 -0.50 6.56 11.58
N PRO A 119 0.11 6.13 12.70
CA PRO A 119 0.17 4.72 13.02
C PRO A 119 -1.23 4.17 13.33
N PHE A 120 -1.47 2.92 12.96
CA PHE A 120 -2.67 2.19 13.35
C PHE A 120 -2.38 0.72 13.64
N LYS A 121 -3.12 0.15 14.58
CA LYS A 121 -3.01 -1.22 15.03
C LYS A 121 -4.37 -1.72 15.52
N ASN A 122 -4.68 -2.98 15.30
CA ASN A 122 -5.79 -3.64 15.95
C ASN A 122 -5.28 -4.55 17.07
N PRO A 123 -5.47 -4.20 18.34
CA PRO A 123 -4.99 -4.98 19.48
C PRO A 123 -5.66 -6.35 19.61
N GLY A 124 -6.79 -6.58 18.92
CA GLY A 124 -7.46 -7.88 18.85
C GLY A 124 -6.71 -8.93 18.01
N ILE A 125 -5.74 -8.51 17.19
CA ILE A 125 -4.95 -9.44 16.38
C ILE A 125 -3.60 -9.67 17.06
N LYS A 126 -3.47 -10.83 17.68
CA LYS A 126 -2.23 -11.22 18.34
C LYS A 126 -1.08 -11.38 17.34
N GLY A 127 0.03 -10.70 17.61
CA GLY A 127 1.25 -10.79 16.81
C GLY A 127 1.26 -9.86 15.57
N TRP A 128 0.22 -9.08 15.33
CA TRP A 128 0.24 -8.03 14.31
C TRP A 128 0.68 -6.70 14.94
N GLU A 129 1.78 -6.16 14.43
CA GLU A 129 2.36 -4.89 14.94
C GLU A 129 1.69 -3.65 14.35
N GLY A 130 0.91 -3.82 13.28
CA GLY A 130 0.21 -2.73 12.61
C GLY A 130 1.08 -1.96 11.62
N TYR A 131 0.61 -0.78 11.25
CA TYR A 131 1.32 0.18 10.41
C TYR A 131 1.84 1.35 11.23
N ASP A 132 3.07 1.77 10.96
CA ASP A 132 3.68 2.94 11.57
C ASP A 132 4.49 3.73 10.54
N PRO A 133 4.07 4.95 10.16
CA PRO A 133 4.79 5.78 9.19
C PRO A 133 6.20 6.16 9.68
N ASN A 134 6.46 6.17 10.99
CA ASN A 134 7.77 6.49 11.53
C ASN A 134 8.80 5.37 11.31
N LYS A 135 8.34 4.15 10.97
CA LYS A 135 9.21 3.03 10.56
C LYS A 135 9.60 3.09 9.09
N MET A 136 9.02 3.99 8.29
CA MET A 136 9.41 4.19 6.91
C MET A 136 10.76 4.90 6.83
N SER A 137 11.65 4.38 5.97
CA SER A 137 12.80 5.15 5.53
C SER A 137 12.34 6.36 4.69
N GLU A 138 13.00 7.49 4.82
CA GLU A 138 12.76 8.69 4.01
C GLU A 138 12.91 8.45 2.50
N PHE A 139 13.68 7.42 2.11
CA PHE A 139 13.83 7.00 0.71
C PHE A 139 12.68 6.14 0.19
N ASN A 140 11.79 5.66 1.05
CA ASN A 140 10.65 4.84 0.63
C ASN A 140 9.45 5.72 0.26
N LEU A 141 8.98 5.58 -0.97
CA LEU A 141 7.86 6.36 -1.49
C LEU A 141 6.49 5.80 -1.09
N TYR A 142 6.45 4.58 -0.53
CA TYR A 142 5.23 3.93 -0.04
C TYR A 142 5.57 2.96 1.11
N PRO A 143 4.60 2.61 1.97
CA PRO A 143 4.78 1.56 2.98
C PRO A 143 5.00 0.21 2.30
N ASN A 144 6.14 -0.42 2.56
CA ASN A 144 6.39 -1.77 2.08
C ASN A 144 5.75 -2.81 3.01
N GLU A 145 5.90 -4.09 2.65
CA GLU A 145 5.36 -5.21 3.41
C GLU A 145 5.80 -5.25 4.88
N ILE A 146 7.03 -4.84 5.17
CA ILE A 146 7.58 -4.85 6.55
C ILE A 146 6.97 -3.70 7.37
N THR A 147 6.88 -2.50 6.79
CA THR A 147 6.32 -1.31 7.46
C THR A 147 4.85 -1.49 7.83
N SER A 148 4.11 -2.25 7.00
CA SER A 148 2.68 -2.55 7.21
C SER A 148 2.43 -3.91 7.85
N ASP A 149 3.48 -4.57 8.32
CA ASP A 149 3.43 -5.92 8.90
C ASP A 149 2.64 -6.90 8.02
N TYR A 150 2.93 -6.90 6.73
CA TYR A 150 2.32 -7.71 5.66
C TYR A 150 0.82 -7.50 5.43
N ALA A 151 0.18 -6.52 6.06
CA ALA A 151 -1.22 -6.20 5.78
C ALA A 151 -1.41 -5.42 4.48
N PHE A 152 -0.33 -4.85 3.90
CA PHE A 152 -0.36 -4.08 2.66
C PHE A 152 0.70 -4.59 1.67
N LEU A 153 0.25 -5.19 0.58
CA LEU A 153 1.10 -5.88 -0.40
C LEU A 153 0.84 -5.42 -1.85
N PRO A 154 0.84 -4.11 -2.15
CA PRO A 154 0.48 -3.62 -3.49
C PRO A 154 1.45 -4.07 -4.57
N PHE A 155 2.69 -4.32 -4.22
CA PHE A 155 3.78 -4.77 -5.09
C PHE A 155 4.27 -6.19 -4.73
N GLY A 156 3.49 -6.93 -3.95
CA GLY A 156 3.90 -8.22 -3.41
C GLY A 156 4.92 -8.10 -2.28
N ALA A 157 5.58 -9.20 -1.95
CA ALA A 157 6.53 -9.28 -0.85
C ALA A 157 7.65 -10.30 -1.10
N GLY A 158 8.72 -10.20 -0.29
CA GLY A 158 9.83 -11.12 -0.26
C GLY A 158 10.66 -11.13 -1.55
N LYS A 159 11.29 -12.27 -1.86
CA LYS A 159 12.19 -12.42 -3.02
C LYS A 159 11.52 -12.26 -4.39
N ARG A 160 10.19 -12.22 -4.44
CA ARG A 160 9.39 -12.06 -5.66
C ARG A 160 8.58 -10.78 -5.67
N LYS A 161 8.92 -9.82 -4.83
CA LYS A 161 8.39 -8.46 -4.87
C LYS A 161 8.66 -7.82 -6.23
N CYS A 162 7.78 -6.93 -6.65
CA CYS A 162 7.96 -6.15 -7.88
C CYS A 162 9.26 -5.34 -7.80
N ILE A 163 10.10 -5.46 -8.82
CA ILE A 163 11.36 -4.69 -8.91
C ILE A 163 11.14 -3.22 -9.26
N GLY A 164 10.00 -2.91 -9.90
CA GLY A 164 9.64 -1.57 -10.37
C GLY A 164 8.81 -0.76 -9.39
N ASP A 165 8.67 -1.17 -8.14
CA ASP A 165 7.80 -0.54 -7.14
C ASP A 165 8.10 0.94 -6.91
N GLN A 166 9.37 1.30 -6.68
CA GLN A 166 9.78 2.69 -6.49
C GLN A 166 9.61 3.52 -7.77
N PHE A 167 9.97 2.93 -8.91
CA PHE A 167 9.80 3.59 -10.22
C PHE A 167 8.32 3.91 -10.48
N ALA A 168 7.42 2.95 -10.24
CA ALA A 168 5.99 3.14 -10.42
C ALA A 168 5.43 4.26 -9.53
N MET A 169 5.92 4.36 -8.28
CA MET A 169 5.51 5.43 -7.37
C MET A 169 6.05 6.81 -7.82
N LEU A 170 7.29 6.87 -8.29
CA LEU A 170 7.86 8.11 -8.85
C LEU A 170 7.08 8.57 -10.06
N GLU A 171 6.90 7.69 -11.05
CA GLU A 171 6.18 7.98 -12.29
C GLU A 171 4.75 8.46 -12.01
N ALA A 172 4.04 7.76 -11.12
CA ALA A 172 2.68 8.13 -10.77
C ALA A 172 2.61 9.47 -10.03
N THR A 173 3.57 9.76 -9.15
CA THR A 173 3.63 11.05 -8.44
C THR A 173 3.89 12.19 -9.43
N VAL A 174 4.90 12.05 -10.32
CA VAL A 174 5.18 13.04 -11.37
C VAL A 174 3.95 13.29 -12.25
N THR A 175 3.30 12.21 -12.69
CA THR A 175 2.12 12.33 -13.55
C THR A 175 0.98 13.07 -12.84
N LEU A 176 0.70 12.72 -11.57
CA LEU A 176 -0.36 13.38 -10.81
C LEU A 176 -0.07 14.86 -10.54
N VAL A 177 1.20 15.24 -10.39
CA VAL A 177 1.65 16.63 -10.18
C VAL A 177 1.54 17.46 -11.47
N CYS A 178 1.75 16.84 -12.63
CA CYS A 178 1.74 17.51 -13.94
C CYS A 178 0.35 17.51 -14.61
N THR A 179 -0.67 16.88 -14.01
CA THR A 179 -2.05 16.86 -14.50
C THR A 179 -2.89 17.97 -13.90
#